data_5096268893d90b7fa7db3a631d93c828
#
_entry.id   5096268893d90b7fa7db3a631d93c828
#
_cell.length_a   1.000
_cell.length_b   1.000
_cell.length_c   1.000
_cell.angle_alpha   90.00
_cell.angle_beta   90.00
_cell.angle_gamma   90.00
#
_symmetry.space_group_name_H-M   'P 1'
#
loop_
_entity.id
_entity.type
_entity.pdbx_description
1 polymer ?
#
loop_
_entity_poly.entity_id
_entity_poly.type
_entity_poly.pdbx_seq_one_letter_code
_entity_poly.pdbx_strand_id
1 'polypeptide(L)'
;MNAEIGVTPSQEPHDHWLDKPVFSWWQALTIEKLLIVLILAITLLTRFYDLGARTMSHDEVNHVVPSYTLETYVYDPVTHGPFQFHAIAFSYFLFGDSDFSARVPAAVFGVAVVAFTLFAWKRYLGRVGALIAGFLFMISPYILFYSR
;
A
#
# COMPACT_ATOMS: atom_id res chain seq x y z
N MET A 1 -41.05 37.14 -30.98
CA MET A 1 -40.03 37.89 -30.21
C MET A 1 -39.65 36.95 -29.04
N ASN A 2 -38.71 36.01 -29.35
CA ASN A 2 -38.27 34.97 -28.40
C ASN A 2 -36.94 35.41 -27.82
N ALA A 3 -36.96 35.76 -26.57
CA ALA A 3 -35.71 36.04 -25.82
C ALA A 3 -35.12 34.70 -25.40
N GLU A 4 -34.02 34.26 -26.05
CA GLU A 4 -33.19 33.19 -25.58
C GLU A 4 -32.41 33.68 -24.36
N ILE A 5 -32.75 33.17 -23.19
CA ILE A 5 -31.97 33.34 -21.98
C ILE A 5 -30.79 32.36 -22.08
N GLY A 6 -29.69 32.85 -22.61
CA GLY A 6 -28.40 32.15 -22.58
C GLY A 6 -27.88 32.03 -21.15
N VAL A 7 -28.17 30.92 -20.48
CA VAL A 7 -27.48 30.55 -19.24
C VAL A 7 -26.17 29.91 -19.63
N THR A 8 -25.12 30.70 -19.67
CA THR A 8 -23.75 30.18 -19.65
C THR A 8 -23.46 29.68 -18.24
N PRO A 9 -23.20 28.36 -18.07
CA PRO A 9 -22.67 27.91 -16.78
C PRO A 9 -21.24 28.41 -16.69
N SER A 10 -21.02 29.44 -15.87
CA SER A 10 -19.68 29.81 -15.42
C SER A 10 -19.15 28.68 -14.52
N GLN A 11 -18.54 27.67 -15.12
CA GLN A 11 -17.66 26.78 -14.41
C GLN A 11 -16.36 27.56 -14.17
N GLU A 12 -16.32 28.30 -13.08
CA GLU A 12 -15.05 28.71 -12.52
C GLU A 12 -14.28 27.44 -12.17
N PRO A 13 -13.05 27.27 -12.66
CA PRO A 13 -12.22 26.17 -12.25
C PRO A 13 -12.00 26.34 -10.73
N HIS A 14 -12.63 25.47 -9.93
CA HIS A 14 -12.36 25.41 -8.50
C HIS A 14 -10.87 25.14 -8.33
N ASP A 15 -10.09 26.20 -8.05
CA ASP A 15 -8.64 26.13 -7.79
C ASP A 15 -8.44 25.37 -6.47
N HIS A 16 -8.44 24.04 -6.58
CA HIS A 16 -8.29 23.18 -5.42
C HIS A 16 -6.83 23.22 -4.98
N TRP A 17 -6.59 23.47 -3.68
CA TRP A 17 -5.24 23.62 -3.12
C TRP A 17 -4.29 22.44 -3.45
N LEU A 18 -4.84 21.22 -3.65
CA LEU A 18 -4.07 20.04 -4.07
C LEU A 18 -3.53 20.12 -5.49
N ASP A 19 -4.07 20.99 -6.34
CA ASP A 19 -3.61 21.17 -7.73
C ASP A 19 -2.49 22.21 -7.84
N LYS A 20 -2.21 22.93 -6.76
CA LYS A 20 -1.12 23.92 -6.75
C LYS A 20 0.23 23.24 -6.95
N PRO A 21 1.07 23.77 -7.85
CA PRO A 21 2.42 23.25 -8.04
C PRO A 21 3.27 23.51 -6.79
N VAL A 22 4.10 22.55 -6.42
CA VAL A 22 5.02 22.69 -5.27
C VAL A 22 6.11 23.71 -5.58
N PHE A 23 6.56 23.72 -6.84
CA PHE A 23 7.55 24.68 -7.31
C PHE A 23 7.01 25.39 -8.55
N SER A 24 7.22 26.73 -8.65
CA SER A 24 6.75 27.54 -9.77
C SER A 24 7.35 27.15 -11.11
N TRP A 25 8.54 26.56 -11.11
CA TRP A 25 9.25 26.10 -12.31
C TRP A 25 8.93 24.64 -12.71
N TRP A 26 8.29 23.85 -11.81
CA TRP A 26 7.91 22.48 -12.08
C TRP A 26 6.41 22.25 -11.89
N GLN A 27 5.62 22.70 -12.83
CA GLN A 27 4.15 22.62 -12.79
C GLN A 27 3.61 21.17 -12.79
N ALA A 28 4.42 20.19 -13.21
CA ALA A 28 4.03 18.78 -13.21
C ALA A 28 3.92 18.16 -11.80
N LEU A 29 4.59 18.74 -10.77
CA LEU A 29 4.57 18.27 -9.39
C LEU A 29 3.58 19.09 -8.56
N THR A 30 2.38 18.56 -8.43
CA THR A 30 1.34 19.14 -7.57
C THR A 30 1.49 18.70 -6.13
N ILE A 31 0.88 19.43 -5.19
CA ILE A 31 0.85 19.10 -3.76
C ILE A 31 0.30 17.67 -3.55
N GLU A 32 -0.75 17.30 -4.27
CA GLU A 32 -1.31 15.94 -4.19
C GLU A 32 -0.29 14.86 -4.53
N LYS A 33 0.41 15.01 -5.67
CA LYS A 33 1.44 14.05 -6.09
C LYS A 33 2.58 13.96 -5.09
N LEU A 34 3.02 15.10 -4.54
CA LEU A 34 4.05 15.12 -3.52
C LEU A 34 3.62 14.34 -2.27
N LEU A 35 2.39 14.57 -1.77
CA LEU A 35 1.86 13.86 -0.61
C LEU A 35 1.74 12.35 -0.86
N ILE A 36 1.26 11.94 -2.03
CA ILE A 36 1.20 10.52 -2.42
C ILE A 36 2.60 9.89 -2.40
N VAL A 37 3.58 10.55 -3.04
CA VAL A 37 4.97 10.05 -3.08
C VAL A 37 5.55 9.96 -1.67
N LEU A 38 5.32 10.96 -0.82
CA LEU A 38 5.81 10.98 0.55
C LEU A 38 5.20 9.84 1.38
N ILE A 39 3.87 9.65 1.31
CA ILE A 39 3.18 8.56 2.01
C ILE A 39 3.73 7.20 1.54
N LEU A 40 3.89 6.98 0.24
CA LEU A 40 4.41 5.72 -0.30
C LEU A 40 5.88 5.51 0.07
N ALA A 41 6.72 6.54 0.02
CA ALA A 41 8.13 6.45 0.40
C ALA A 41 8.29 6.08 1.89
N ILE A 42 7.54 6.75 2.79
CA ILE A 42 7.55 6.42 4.21
C ILE A 42 6.97 5.02 4.44
N THR A 43 5.95 4.63 3.69
CA THR A 43 5.37 3.27 3.75
C THR A 43 6.41 2.22 3.38
N LEU A 44 7.15 2.41 2.30
CA LEU A 44 8.24 1.51 1.91
C LEU A 44 9.32 1.45 2.99
N LEU A 45 9.81 2.61 3.44
CA LEU A 45 10.83 2.67 4.47
C LEU A 45 10.41 1.94 5.75
N THR A 46 9.22 2.23 6.27
CA THR A 46 8.75 1.65 7.52
C THR A 46 8.50 0.15 7.44
N ARG A 47 8.20 -0.41 6.29
CA ARG A 47 7.92 -1.83 6.11
C ARG A 47 9.16 -2.66 5.78
N PHE A 48 10.12 -2.08 5.06
CA PHE A 48 11.33 -2.80 4.65
C PHE A 48 12.55 -2.52 5.53
N TYR A 49 12.52 -1.42 6.31
CA TYR A 49 13.62 -1.13 7.23
C TYR A 49 13.73 -2.22 8.29
N ASP A 50 14.88 -2.88 8.34
CA ASP A 50 15.22 -3.89 9.33
C ASP A 50 14.22 -5.05 9.43
N LEU A 51 13.71 -5.50 8.28
CA LEU A 51 12.61 -6.47 8.17
C LEU A 51 12.96 -7.84 8.77
N GLY A 52 14.25 -8.22 8.77
CA GLY A 52 14.75 -9.51 9.31
C GLY A 52 15.19 -9.49 10.76
N ALA A 53 15.20 -8.34 11.46
CA ALA A 53 15.82 -8.25 12.79
C ALA A 53 14.96 -8.79 13.93
N ARG A 54 13.64 -8.79 13.79
CA ARG A 54 12.73 -9.29 14.83
C ARG A 54 12.67 -10.82 14.79
N THR A 55 12.68 -11.46 15.97
CA THR A 55 12.38 -12.90 16.07
C THR A 55 10.99 -13.20 15.52
N MET A 56 10.84 -14.32 14.83
CA MET A 56 9.56 -14.76 14.29
C MET A 56 8.55 -15.05 15.39
N SER A 57 7.33 -14.60 15.21
CA SER A 57 6.21 -14.96 16.07
C SER A 57 5.77 -16.41 15.78
N HIS A 58 5.01 -16.99 16.69
CA HIS A 58 4.47 -18.35 16.52
C HIS A 58 3.64 -18.46 15.21
N ASP A 59 2.83 -17.46 14.94
CA ASP A 59 2.00 -17.43 13.71
C ASP A 59 2.85 -17.33 12.44
N GLU A 60 3.93 -16.55 12.45
CA GLU A 60 4.87 -16.48 11.33
C GLU A 60 5.53 -17.84 11.07
N VAL A 61 5.96 -18.54 12.12
CA VAL A 61 6.58 -19.87 12.00
C VAL A 61 5.63 -20.88 11.37
N ASN A 62 4.34 -20.83 11.71
CA ASN A 62 3.32 -21.70 11.11
C ASN A 62 3.16 -21.51 9.59
N HIS A 63 3.57 -20.36 9.05
CA HIS A 63 3.59 -20.13 7.60
C HIS A 63 4.96 -20.44 6.98
N VAL A 64 6.02 -20.12 7.68
CA VAL A 64 7.40 -20.23 7.18
C VAL A 64 7.83 -21.68 7.00
N VAL A 65 7.61 -22.52 8.02
CA VAL A 65 8.03 -23.94 7.99
C VAL A 65 7.38 -24.72 6.86
N PRO A 66 6.03 -24.68 6.67
CA PRO A 66 5.43 -25.35 5.50
C PRO A 66 5.84 -24.75 4.17
N SER A 67 6.19 -23.47 4.11
CA SER A 67 6.67 -22.85 2.87
C SER A 67 8.06 -23.33 2.46
N TYR A 68 8.90 -23.65 3.43
CA TYR A 68 10.23 -24.22 3.20
C TYR A 68 10.16 -25.67 2.67
N THR A 69 9.18 -26.44 3.14
CA THR A 69 8.94 -27.83 2.72
C THR A 69 7.72 -27.97 1.81
N LEU A 70 7.54 -27.02 0.87
CA LEU A 70 6.35 -26.92 0.03
C LEU A 70 6.04 -28.19 -0.77
N GLU A 71 7.04 -28.98 -1.14
CA GLU A 71 6.89 -30.26 -1.84
C GLU A 71 6.13 -31.31 -1.01
N THR A 72 6.17 -31.20 0.31
CA THR A 72 5.45 -32.11 1.26
C THR A 72 4.20 -31.45 1.84
N TYR A 73 3.87 -30.24 1.40
CA TYR A 73 2.73 -29.49 1.92
C TYR A 73 1.40 -30.19 1.57
N VAL A 74 0.62 -30.48 2.60
CA VAL A 74 -0.75 -30.95 2.47
C VAL A 74 -1.68 -29.85 2.97
N TYR A 75 -2.65 -29.48 2.15
CA TYR A 75 -3.63 -28.45 2.53
C TYR A 75 -4.43 -28.90 3.77
N ASP A 76 -4.38 -28.09 4.81
CA ASP A 76 -5.21 -28.24 6.01
C ASP A 76 -6.21 -27.07 6.06
N PRO A 77 -7.52 -27.33 5.99
CA PRO A 77 -8.55 -26.31 6.03
C PRO A 77 -8.66 -25.59 7.37
N VAL A 78 -8.06 -26.11 8.44
CA VAL A 78 -8.02 -25.48 9.77
C VAL A 78 -6.95 -24.41 9.83
N THR A 79 -5.95 -24.48 8.97
CA THR A 79 -4.89 -23.46 8.86
C THR A 79 -5.23 -22.41 7.79
N HIS A 80 -4.34 -21.46 7.60
CA HIS A 80 -4.51 -20.37 6.63
C HIS A 80 -4.49 -20.90 5.18
N GLY A 81 -5.11 -20.15 4.28
CA GLY A 81 -5.19 -20.53 2.86
C GLY A 81 -3.82 -20.68 2.18
N PRO A 82 -3.73 -21.45 1.09
CA PRO A 82 -2.47 -21.85 0.45
C PRO A 82 -1.66 -20.68 -0.13
N PHE A 83 -2.29 -19.55 -0.37
CA PHE A 83 -1.65 -18.39 -1.00
C PHE A 83 -0.40 -17.91 -0.23
N GLN A 84 -0.49 -17.80 1.11
CA GLN A 84 0.61 -17.31 1.94
C GLN A 84 1.85 -18.22 1.82
N PHE A 85 1.64 -19.55 1.86
CA PHE A 85 2.73 -20.52 1.74
C PHE A 85 3.45 -20.41 0.40
N HIS A 86 2.70 -20.30 -0.70
CA HIS A 86 3.26 -20.15 -2.04
C HIS A 86 3.98 -18.81 -2.22
N ALA A 87 3.45 -17.72 -1.64
CA ALA A 87 4.08 -16.41 -1.71
C ALA A 87 5.43 -16.38 -0.96
N ILE A 88 5.52 -17.02 0.21
CA ILE A 88 6.76 -17.15 0.96
C ILE A 88 7.75 -18.05 0.22
N ALA A 89 7.30 -19.23 -0.28
CA ALA A 89 8.15 -20.12 -1.06
C ALA A 89 8.71 -19.45 -2.32
N PHE A 90 7.89 -18.65 -3.01
CA PHE A 90 8.34 -17.84 -4.15
C PHE A 90 9.36 -16.78 -3.73
N SER A 91 9.19 -16.15 -2.57
CA SER A 91 10.16 -15.21 -2.04
C SER A 91 11.49 -15.89 -1.71
N TYR A 92 11.48 -17.11 -1.15
CA TYR A 92 12.67 -17.91 -0.92
C TYR A 92 13.39 -18.30 -2.22
N PHE A 93 12.63 -18.64 -3.26
CA PHE A 93 13.19 -18.93 -4.58
C PHE A 93 13.93 -17.71 -5.16
N LEU A 94 13.44 -16.49 -4.96
CA LEU A 94 14.03 -15.26 -5.50
C LEU A 94 15.20 -14.73 -4.68
N PHE A 95 15.12 -14.78 -3.35
CA PHE A 95 16.02 -14.06 -2.45
C PHE A 95 16.83 -14.98 -1.52
N GLY A 96 16.60 -16.29 -1.61
CA GLY A 96 17.13 -17.25 -0.65
C GLY A 96 16.31 -17.32 0.64
N ASP A 97 16.56 -18.35 1.46
CA ASP A 97 15.90 -18.60 2.73
C ASP A 97 16.47 -17.70 3.84
N SER A 98 15.68 -16.81 4.34
CA SER A 98 16.02 -15.90 5.45
C SER A 98 14.77 -15.32 6.10
N ASP A 99 14.90 -14.80 7.33
CA ASP A 99 13.82 -14.10 8.02
C ASP A 99 13.34 -12.87 7.25
N PHE A 100 14.23 -12.25 6.49
CA PHE A 100 13.90 -11.14 5.60
C PHE A 100 12.97 -11.61 4.47
N SER A 101 13.40 -12.63 3.71
CA SER A 101 12.62 -13.12 2.56
C SER A 101 11.29 -13.73 2.96
N ALA A 102 11.18 -14.34 4.15
CA ALA A 102 9.91 -14.82 4.70
C ALA A 102 8.85 -13.71 4.84
N ARG A 103 9.29 -12.49 5.16
CA ARG A 103 8.41 -11.34 5.43
C ARG A 103 8.18 -10.44 4.22
N VAL A 104 8.96 -10.59 3.14
CA VAL A 104 8.80 -9.79 1.92
C VAL A 104 7.36 -9.81 1.39
N PRO A 105 6.66 -10.95 1.28
CA PRO A 105 5.27 -10.96 0.84
C PRO A 105 4.35 -10.09 1.70
N ALA A 106 4.43 -10.19 3.02
CA ALA A 106 3.62 -9.39 3.94
C ALA A 106 3.93 -7.88 3.79
N ALA A 107 5.20 -7.51 3.68
CA ALA A 107 5.63 -6.13 3.46
C ALA A 107 5.10 -5.57 2.13
N VAL A 108 5.19 -6.33 1.05
CA VAL A 108 4.65 -5.95 -0.27
C VAL A 108 3.15 -5.73 -0.21
N PHE A 109 2.39 -6.64 0.43
CA PHE A 109 0.95 -6.45 0.62
C PHE A 109 0.63 -5.24 1.50
N GLY A 110 1.42 -4.98 2.54
CA GLY A 110 1.28 -3.79 3.36
C GLY A 110 1.44 -2.49 2.56
N VAL A 111 2.40 -2.43 1.63
CA VAL A 111 2.55 -1.31 0.69
C VAL A 111 1.38 -1.26 -0.30
N ALA A 112 0.97 -2.41 -0.84
CA ALA A 112 -0.12 -2.50 -1.80
C ALA A 112 -1.45 -1.98 -1.23
N VAL A 113 -1.77 -2.25 0.04
CA VAL A 113 -2.97 -1.72 0.71
C VAL A 113 -2.96 -0.20 0.75
N VAL A 114 -1.83 0.43 1.11
CA VAL A 114 -1.71 1.89 1.13
C VAL A 114 -1.83 2.46 -0.29
N ALA A 115 -1.13 1.87 -1.25
CA ALA A 115 -1.20 2.29 -2.66
C ALA A 115 -2.62 2.14 -3.22
N PHE A 116 -3.28 1.02 -2.97
CA PHE A 116 -4.67 0.78 -3.39
C PHE A 116 -5.62 1.83 -2.82
N THR A 117 -5.46 2.19 -1.54
CA THR A 117 -6.25 3.24 -0.90
C THR A 117 -6.05 4.60 -1.58
N LEU A 118 -4.81 4.95 -1.89
CA LEU A 118 -4.48 6.23 -2.51
C LEU A 118 -4.97 6.34 -3.97
N PHE A 119 -4.96 5.25 -4.72
CA PHE A 119 -5.27 5.27 -6.15
C PHE A 119 -6.67 4.76 -6.48
N ALA A 120 -7.05 3.58 -6.01
CA ALA A 120 -8.32 2.96 -6.37
C ALA A 120 -9.51 3.52 -5.57
N TRP A 121 -9.33 3.71 -4.26
CA TRP A 121 -10.39 4.23 -3.40
C TRP A 121 -10.57 5.74 -3.49
N LYS A 122 -9.65 6.46 -4.12
CA LYS A 122 -9.75 7.88 -4.38
C LYS A 122 -11.08 8.27 -5.06
N ARG A 123 -11.60 7.42 -5.95
CA ARG A 123 -12.89 7.65 -6.63
C ARG A 123 -14.09 7.65 -5.69
N TYR A 124 -14.00 6.96 -4.54
CA TYR A 124 -15.09 6.85 -3.55
C TYR A 124 -14.90 7.82 -2.37
N LEU A 125 -13.68 7.97 -1.89
CA LEU A 125 -13.35 8.81 -0.74
C LEU A 125 -13.07 10.26 -1.10
N GLY A 126 -12.93 10.57 -2.39
CA GLY A 126 -12.39 11.83 -2.86
C GLY A 126 -10.87 11.95 -2.62
N ARG A 127 -10.28 13.03 -3.11
CA ARG A 127 -8.81 13.25 -3.08
C ARG A 127 -8.29 13.37 -1.64
N VAL A 128 -8.93 14.23 -0.85
CA VAL A 128 -8.52 14.45 0.55
C VAL A 128 -8.77 13.22 1.41
N GLY A 129 -9.93 12.58 1.26
CA GLY A 129 -10.28 11.36 1.99
C GLY A 129 -9.31 10.23 1.74
N ALA A 130 -8.89 10.02 0.47
CA ALA A 130 -7.89 9.00 0.12
C ALA A 130 -6.51 9.29 0.74
N LEU A 131 -6.07 10.56 0.75
CA LEU A 131 -4.82 10.95 1.40
C LEU A 131 -4.84 10.70 2.91
N ILE A 132 -5.94 11.08 3.59
CA ILE A 132 -6.12 10.84 5.02
C ILE A 132 -6.13 9.34 5.31
N ALA A 133 -6.91 8.55 4.56
CA ALA A 133 -7.00 7.11 4.74
C ALA A 133 -5.63 6.42 4.48
N GLY A 134 -4.93 6.78 3.42
CA GLY A 134 -3.60 6.27 3.12
C GLY A 134 -2.59 6.62 4.21
N PHE A 135 -2.64 7.83 4.74
CA PHE A 135 -1.81 8.25 5.87
C PHE A 135 -2.11 7.44 7.14
N LEU A 136 -3.39 7.24 7.47
CA LEU A 136 -3.79 6.44 8.63
C LEU A 136 -3.33 4.97 8.49
N PHE A 137 -3.44 4.36 7.29
CA PHE A 137 -2.91 3.02 7.04
C PHE A 137 -1.39 2.96 7.12
N MET A 138 -0.69 4.02 6.68
CA MET A 138 0.77 4.11 6.80
C MET A 138 1.23 4.07 8.26
N ILE A 139 0.59 4.85 9.15
CA ILE A 139 1.00 4.99 10.55
C ILE A 139 0.35 3.99 11.50
N SER A 140 -0.65 3.21 11.08
CA SER A 140 -1.38 2.28 11.93
C SER A 140 -0.43 1.24 12.54
N PRO A 141 -0.29 1.19 13.88
CA PRO A 141 0.60 0.23 14.54
C PRO A 141 0.20 -1.23 14.25
N TYR A 142 -1.10 -1.49 14.16
CA TYR A 142 -1.64 -2.81 13.86
C TYR A 142 -1.23 -3.28 12.47
N ILE A 143 -1.49 -2.45 11.44
CA ILE A 143 -1.13 -2.78 10.06
C ILE A 143 0.39 -2.87 9.90
N LEU A 144 1.14 -2.00 10.58
CA LEU A 144 2.60 -2.03 10.56
C LEU A 144 3.14 -3.33 11.18
N PHE A 145 2.54 -3.79 12.27
CA PHE A 145 2.94 -5.04 12.94
C PHE A 145 2.74 -6.27 12.05
N TYR A 146 1.59 -6.40 11.39
CA TYR A 146 1.27 -7.55 10.52
C TYR A 146 1.87 -7.47 9.12
N SER A 147 2.44 -6.34 8.73
CA SER A 147 3.10 -6.14 7.44
C SER A 147 4.63 -6.09 7.50
N ARG A 148 5.21 -6.58 8.61
CA ARG A 148 6.67 -6.62 8.81
C ARG A 148 7.15 -7.98 9.26
#